data_ddfa29db1fa7a94d8af94adb1837def7
#
_entry.id   ddfa29db1fa7a94d8af94adb1837def7
#
_cell.length_a   1.000
_cell.length_b   1.000
_cell.length_c   1.000
_cell.angle_alpha   90.00
_cell.angle_beta   90.00
_cell.angle_gamma   90.00
#
_symmetry.space_group_name_H-M   'P 1'
#
loop_
_entity.id
_entity.type
_entity.pdbx_description
1 polymer ?
#
loop_
_entity_poly.entity_id
_entity_poly.type
_entity_poly.pdbx_seq_one_letter_code
_entity_poly.pdbx_strand_id
1 'polypeptide(L)'
;MANVAKYLAGQPVIGVDPEPGRNPGVLVRHQAADAAALLRGASTARADELTMVEAVADDTQRLVALNEIYLGAVGHQTARYRLGLEGDGGVVEAQASSGVLVGTGTGATGWLRSAWQERGSALRLPHPTEDRLLWFVREAWPSPATGTSLVAGELAATGRLRLTVESERLVAFGDGVEGDALELTWGQTVRVGRCEQRLRLVTHVPGQR
;
A
#
# COMPACT_ATOMS: atom_id res chain seq x y z
N MET A 1 11.87 -6.89 -3.98
CA MET A 1 11.18 -7.76 -2.97
C MET A 1 9.72 -7.39 -2.86
N ALA A 2 9.34 -6.14 -2.71
CA ALA A 2 7.93 -5.73 -2.64
C ALA A 2 7.08 -6.34 -3.78
N ASN A 3 7.51 -6.18 -5.02
CA ASN A 3 6.82 -6.68 -6.21
C ASN A 3 6.59 -8.20 -6.26
N VAL A 4 7.30 -8.98 -5.44
CA VAL A 4 7.14 -10.44 -5.36
C VAL A 4 6.17 -10.81 -4.24
N ALA A 5 5.99 -9.95 -3.24
CA ALA A 5 5.19 -10.21 -2.04
C ALA A 5 3.75 -10.64 -2.37
N LYS A 6 3.13 -10.03 -3.37
CA LYS A 6 1.76 -10.31 -3.83
C LYS A 6 1.54 -11.73 -4.39
N TYR A 7 2.60 -12.42 -4.81
CA TYR A 7 2.54 -13.78 -5.36
C TYR A 7 2.82 -14.86 -4.32
N LEU A 8 3.14 -14.48 -3.08
CA LEU A 8 3.46 -15.43 -2.03
C LEU A 8 2.19 -15.85 -1.28
N ALA A 9 2.15 -17.11 -0.88
CA ALA A 9 1.06 -17.72 -0.12
C ALA A 9 1.53 -18.16 1.28
N GLY A 10 2.17 -17.23 2.02
CA GLY A 10 2.65 -17.49 3.38
C GLY A 10 4.07 -18.07 3.49
N GLN A 11 4.80 -18.22 2.36
CA GLN A 11 6.19 -18.64 2.40
C GLN A 11 7.03 -17.59 3.14
N PRO A 12 8.01 -18.01 3.97
CA PRO A 12 8.94 -17.08 4.58
C PRO A 12 9.90 -16.49 3.54
N VAL A 13 10.15 -15.20 3.66
CA VAL A 13 11.06 -14.46 2.79
C VAL A 13 12.31 -14.06 3.56
N ILE A 14 13.46 -14.33 3.01
CA ILE A 14 14.76 -13.91 3.55
C ILE A 14 15.26 -12.72 2.74
N GLY A 15 15.33 -11.56 3.35
CA GLY A 15 15.87 -10.35 2.73
C GLY A 15 17.36 -10.24 2.95
N VAL A 16 18.15 -10.39 1.89
CA VAL A 16 19.61 -10.25 1.94
C VAL A 16 20.01 -8.92 1.32
N ASP A 17 20.83 -8.15 2.04
CA ASP A 17 21.41 -6.91 1.54
C ASP A 17 22.64 -7.23 0.66
N PRO A 18 22.60 -6.89 -0.64
CA PRO A 18 23.72 -7.13 -1.54
C PRO A 18 24.88 -6.13 -1.35
N GLU A 19 24.59 -4.94 -0.78
CA GLU A 19 25.57 -3.85 -0.60
C GLU A 19 25.40 -3.21 0.79
N PRO A 20 25.87 -3.84 1.87
CA PRO A 20 25.70 -3.33 3.22
C PRO A 20 26.23 -1.89 3.40
N GLY A 21 25.39 -1.03 3.97
CA GLY A 21 25.73 0.36 4.25
C GLY A 21 25.41 1.36 3.13
N ARG A 22 25.03 0.90 1.93
CA ARG A 22 24.64 1.81 0.83
C ARG A 22 23.19 2.24 0.90
N ASN A 23 22.28 1.29 1.10
CA ASN A 23 20.85 1.55 1.20
C ASN A 23 20.26 0.72 2.34
N PRO A 24 20.04 1.30 3.52
CA PRO A 24 19.38 0.59 4.61
C PRO A 24 17.93 0.29 4.24
N GLY A 25 17.70 -0.89 3.68
CA GLY A 25 16.36 -1.35 3.29
C GLY A 25 15.67 -2.08 4.41
N VAL A 26 14.43 -1.72 4.74
CA VAL A 26 13.63 -2.39 5.79
C VAL A 26 13.33 -3.86 5.49
N LEU A 27 13.43 -4.26 4.23
CA LEU A 27 13.16 -5.63 3.77
C LEU A 27 14.42 -6.49 3.64
N VAL A 28 15.62 -5.92 3.70
CA VAL A 28 16.90 -6.61 3.51
C VAL A 28 17.72 -6.53 4.80
N ARG A 29 17.45 -7.42 5.72
CA ARG A 29 17.96 -7.40 7.11
C ARG A 29 19.20 -8.25 7.33
N HIS A 30 19.59 -9.07 6.36
CA HIS A 30 20.66 -10.04 6.49
C HIS A 30 21.77 -9.76 5.47
N GLN A 31 22.98 -10.21 5.80
CA GLN A 31 24.12 -10.10 4.88
C GLN A 31 24.25 -11.36 4.01
N ALA A 32 24.90 -11.24 2.87
CA ALA A 32 25.11 -12.36 1.95
C ALA A 32 25.89 -13.53 2.61
N ALA A 33 26.81 -13.22 3.51
CA ALA A 33 27.57 -14.23 4.28
C ALA A 33 26.68 -15.15 5.13
N ASP A 34 25.49 -14.66 5.55
CA ASP A 34 24.56 -15.41 6.41
C ASP A 34 23.64 -16.33 5.60
N ALA A 35 23.57 -16.18 4.28
CA ALA A 35 22.58 -16.82 3.43
C ALA A 35 22.49 -18.34 3.61
N ALA A 36 23.63 -19.04 3.74
CA ALA A 36 23.64 -20.48 3.93
C ALA A 36 23.07 -20.93 5.27
N ALA A 37 23.31 -20.17 6.34
CA ALA A 37 22.74 -20.43 7.66
C ALA A 37 21.22 -20.14 7.70
N LEU A 38 20.82 -19.03 7.09
CA LEU A 38 19.43 -18.61 6.94
C LEU A 38 18.60 -19.66 6.19
N LEU A 39 19.11 -20.20 5.09
CA LEU A 39 18.42 -21.23 4.30
C LEU A 39 18.25 -22.54 5.10
N ARG A 40 19.29 -22.98 5.82
CA ARG A 40 19.20 -24.18 6.67
C ARG A 40 18.20 -24.03 7.83
N GLY A 41 18.12 -22.85 8.40
CA GLY A 41 17.25 -22.55 9.54
C GLY A 41 15.87 -21.98 9.17
N ALA A 42 15.54 -21.83 7.90
CA ALA A 42 14.35 -21.11 7.43
C ALA A 42 13.03 -21.71 7.99
N SER A 43 12.95 -23.02 8.20
CA SER A 43 11.75 -23.69 8.74
C SER A 43 11.49 -23.39 10.22
N THR A 44 12.51 -23.02 10.99
CA THR A 44 12.44 -22.68 12.42
C THR A 44 12.67 -21.19 12.67
N ALA A 45 12.82 -20.40 11.63
CA ALA A 45 13.09 -18.98 11.71
C ALA A 45 11.92 -18.20 12.31
N ARG A 46 12.24 -17.17 13.09
CA ARG A 46 11.27 -16.15 13.45
C ARG A 46 11.06 -15.22 12.27
N ALA A 47 9.83 -14.85 12.03
CA ALA A 47 9.45 -13.93 10.96
C ALA A 47 8.48 -12.87 11.47
N ASP A 48 8.67 -11.64 11.02
CA ASP A 48 7.65 -10.60 11.16
C ASP A 48 6.58 -10.80 10.11
N GLU A 49 5.33 -10.61 10.49
CA GLU A 49 4.19 -10.60 9.57
C GLU A 49 3.89 -9.18 9.14
N LEU A 50 4.40 -8.79 7.96
CA LEU A 50 4.21 -7.45 7.44
C LEU A 50 2.81 -7.30 6.83
N THR A 51 2.17 -6.21 7.20
CA THR A 51 0.84 -5.85 6.69
C THR A 51 0.91 -5.50 5.20
N MET A 52 -0.08 -5.98 4.45
CA MET A 52 -0.27 -5.68 3.05
C MET A 52 -1.58 -4.94 2.82
N VAL A 53 -1.68 -4.21 1.74
CA VAL A 53 -2.88 -3.49 1.29
C VAL A 53 -3.46 -4.20 0.08
N GLU A 54 -4.80 -4.21 -0.04
CA GLU A 54 -5.50 -4.73 -1.22
C GLU A 54 -6.51 -3.73 -1.77
N ALA A 55 -6.69 -3.76 -3.08
CA ALA A 55 -7.79 -3.13 -3.78
C ALA A 55 -8.65 -4.21 -4.45
N VAL A 56 -9.94 -4.11 -4.28
CA VAL A 56 -10.93 -5.02 -4.89
C VAL A 56 -11.97 -4.19 -5.63
N ALA A 57 -12.06 -4.39 -6.94
CA ALA A 57 -13.08 -3.78 -7.78
C ALA A 57 -14.39 -4.59 -7.75
N ASP A 58 -15.50 -3.96 -8.09
CA ASP A 58 -16.83 -4.58 -8.08
C ASP A 58 -17.00 -5.67 -9.17
N ASP A 59 -16.12 -5.69 -10.17
CA ASP A 59 -16.03 -6.77 -11.18
C ASP A 59 -15.12 -7.93 -10.73
N THR A 60 -14.77 -8.00 -9.45
CA THR A 60 -13.93 -9.03 -8.82
C THR A 60 -12.43 -8.96 -9.11
N GLN A 61 -11.95 -7.99 -9.91
CA GLN A 61 -10.52 -7.76 -10.05
C GLN A 61 -9.89 -7.40 -8.69
N ARG A 62 -8.72 -7.94 -8.43
CA ARG A 62 -8.02 -7.78 -7.14
C ARG A 62 -6.56 -7.48 -7.35
N LEU A 63 -6.05 -6.50 -6.62
CA LEU A 63 -4.64 -6.12 -6.57
C LEU A 63 -4.16 -6.14 -5.12
N VAL A 64 -2.97 -6.67 -4.87
CA VAL A 64 -2.33 -6.67 -3.54
C VAL A 64 -0.98 -6.00 -3.64
N ALA A 65 -0.60 -5.24 -2.61
CA ALA A 65 0.69 -4.57 -2.54
C ALA A 65 1.27 -4.62 -1.12
N LEU A 66 2.59 -4.59 -1.01
CA LEU A 66 3.28 -4.55 0.27
C LEU A 66 3.45 -3.12 0.79
N ASN A 67 3.79 -2.18 -0.10
CA ASN A 67 4.03 -0.79 0.29
C ASN A 67 2.75 0.04 0.22
N GLU A 68 2.25 0.25 -0.98
CA GLU A 68 1.08 1.09 -1.23
C GLU A 68 0.36 0.71 -2.52
N ILE A 69 -0.91 1.10 -2.60
CA ILE A 69 -1.71 1.14 -3.82
C ILE A 69 -1.98 2.60 -4.17
N TYR A 70 -1.71 2.94 -5.41
CA TYR A 70 -2.10 4.19 -6.02
C TYR A 70 -3.34 3.99 -6.89
N LEU A 71 -4.27 4.96 -6.85
CA LEU A 71 -5.46 5.03 -7.70
C LEU A 71 -5.49 6.41 -8.35
N GLY A 72 -5.53 6.47 -9.67
CA GLY A 72 -5.54 7.74 -10.36
C GLY A 72 -5.59 7.60 -11.87
N ALA A 73 -5.32 8.70 -12.58
CA ALA A 73 -5.21 8.69 -14.03
C ALA A 73 -3.91 8.01 -14.49
N VAL A 74 -3.93 7.44 -15.70
CA VAL A 74 -2.75 6.79 -16.33
C VAL A 74 -1.64 7.80 -16.61
N GLY A 75 -1.99 9.05 -16.83
CA GLY A 75 -1.05 10.13 -17.15
C GLY A 75 -1.20 11.32 -16.21
N HIS A 76 -0.94 12.52 -16.72
CA HIS A 76 -1.04 13.76 -15.94
C HIS A 76 -2.47 14.36 -15.94
N GLN A 77 -3.47 13.62 -16.37
CA GLN A 77 -4.86 14.05 -16.33
C GLN A 77 -5.41 14.01 -14.91
N THR A 78 -6.38 14.87 -14.65
CA THR A 78 -7.10 14.89 -13.39
C THR A 78 -7.94 13.61 -13.22
N ALA A 79 -7.75 12.89 -12.14
CA ALA A 79 -8.61 11.79 -11.73
C ALA A 79 -9.89 12.37 -11.08
N ARG A 80 -11.06 11.97 -11.55
CA ARG A 80 -12.37 12.32 -10.99
C ARG A 80 -13.01 11.06 -10.42
N TYR A 81 -13.50 11.16 -9.19
CA TYR A 81 -14.07 10.04 -8.46
C TYR A 81 -14.90 10.54 -7.27
N ARG A 82 -15.69 9.65 -6.69
CA ARG A 82 -16.30 9.84 -5.36
C ARG A 82 -15.53 9.03 -4.34
N LEU A 83 -15.11 9.68 -3.27
CA LEU A 83 -14.34 9.08 -2.18
C LEU A 83 -15.17 9.05 -0.90
N GLY A 84 -15.11 7.94 -0.17
CA GLY A 84 -15.77 7.79 1.13
C GLY A 84 -15.17 6.64 1.93
N LEU A 85 -15.47 6.59 3.21
CA LEU A 85 -15.13 5.48 4.10
C LEU A 85 -16.32 4.55 4.26
N GLU A 86 -16.11 3.24 4.21
CA GLU A 86 -17.19 2.28 4.50
C GLU A 86 -17.47 2.25 6.00
N GLY A 87 -18.77 2.28 6.36
CA GLY A 87 -19.21 2.18 7.75
C GLY A 87 -19.32 3.52 8.51
N ASP A 88 -18.91 4.63 7.94
CA ASP A 88 -18.80 5.93 8.63
C ASP A 88 -20.02 6.85 8.36
N GLY A 89 -21.21 6.28 8.29
CA GLY A 89 -22.45 7.06 8.13
C GLY A 89 -22.62 7.75 6.76
N GLY A 90 -21.77 7.44 5.79
CA GLY A 90 -22.03 7.77 4.39
C GLY A 90 -21.49 9.11 3.89
N VAL A 91 -20.51 9.72 4.55
CA VAL A 91 -19.84 10.89 3.97
C VAL A 91 -19.09 10.46 2.71
N VAL A 92 -19.58 10.93 1.56
CA VAL A 92 -18.97 10.71 0.24
C VAL A 92 -18.71 12.07 -0.39
N GLU A 93 -17.48 12.30 -0.81
CA GLU A 93 -17.07 13.56 -1.44
C GLU A 93 -16.71 13.30 -2.90
N ALA A 94 -17.30 14.08 -3.82
CA ALA A 94 -16.84 14.14 -5.19
C ALA A 94 -15.51 14.91 -5.24
N GLN A 95 -14.51 14.33 -5.88
CA GLN A 95 -13.16 14.90 -5.93
C GLN A 95 -12.58 14.92 -7.33
N ALA A 96 -11.66 15.85 -7.53
CA ALA A 96 -10.74 15.93 -8.64
C ALA A 96 -9.32 16.10 -8.08
N SER A 97 -8.40 15.22 -8.48
CA SER A 97 -7.05 15.20 -7.89
C SER A 97 -6.03 14.53 -8.81
N SER A 98 -4.77 14.50 -8.39
CA SER A 98 -3.75 13.66 -9.02
C SER A 98 -3.78 12.20 -8.54
N GLY A 99 -4.85 11.79 -7.83
CA GLY A 99 -5.06 10.42 -7.38
C GLY A 99 -4.98 10.24 -5.86
N VAL A 100 -5.18 9.00 -5.44
CA VAL A 100 -5.21 8.57 -4.04
C VAL A 100 -4.13 7.54 -3.79
N LEU A 101 -3.39 7.71 -2.71
CA LEU A 101 -2.39 6.77 -2.24
C LEU A 101 -2.87 6.13 -0.94
N VAL A 102 -2.87 4.80 -0.87
CA VAL A 102 -3.20 4.04 0.35
C VAL A 102 -2.04 3.12 0.67
N GLY A 103 -1.42 3.27 1.84
CA GLY A 103 -0.19 2.57 2.14
C GLY A 103 -0.10 1.99 3.54
N THR A 104 0.82 1.05 3.66
CA THR A 104 1.17 0.27 4.85
C THR A 104 2.33 0.91 5.63
N GLY A 105 2.71 0.32 6.75
CA GLY A 105 3.92 0.69 7.48
C GLY A 105 5.21 0.42 6.69
N THR A 106 5.21 -0.52 5.75
CA THR A 106 6.36 -0.73 4.84
C THR A 106 6.43 0.43 3.85
N GLY A 107 5.32 0.85 3.25
CA GLY A 107 5.22 2.03 2.38
C GLY A 107 5.58 3.33 3.08
N ALA A 108 5.41 3.39 4.42
CA ALA A 108 5.84 4.52 5.24
C ALA A 108 7.37 4.73 5.29
N THR A 109 8.15 3.91 4.61
CA THR A 109 9.60 4.10 4.40
C THR A 109 9.92 4.67 3.01
N GLY A 110 8.92 4.82 2.14
CA GLY A 110 9.03 5.28 0.75
C GLY A 110 8.03 6.36 0.38
N TRP A 111 7.24 6.13 -0.65
CA TRP A 111 6.33 7.12 -1.24
C TRP A 111 5.26 7.62 -0.27
N LEU A 112 4.66 6.73 0.52
CA LEU A 112 3.70 7.15 1.54
C LEU A 112 4.30 8.16 2.53
N ARG A 113 5.59 7.98 2.91
CA ARG A 113 6.30 8.93 3.77
C ARG A 113 6.49 10.28 3.09
N SER A 114 6.81 10.30 1.80
CA SER A 114 6.96 11.55 1.06
C SER A 114 5.63 12.33 1.03
N ALA A 115 4.51 11.66 0.74
CA ALA A 115 3.19 12.27 0.78
C ALA A 115 2.81 12.79 2.18
N TRP A 116 3.18 12.03 3.23
CA TRP A 116 2.99 12.44 4.63
C TRP A 116 3.79 13.69 4.98
N GLN A 117 5.08 13.76 4.58
CA GLN A 117 5.97 14.92 4.81
C GLN A 117 5.51 16.16 4.04
N GLU A 118 5.22 16.01 2.75
CA GLU A 118 4.76 17.09 1.88
C GLU A 118 3.50 17.77 2.43
N ARG A 119 2.61 16.99 3.00
CA ARG A 119 1.36 17.48 3.61
C ARG A 119 1.56 18.07 5.02
N GLY A 120 2.71 17.88 5.66
CA GLY A 120 2.89 18.22 7.09
C GLY A 120 1.90 17.46 7.98
N SER A 121 1.60 16.21 7.64
CA SER A 121 0.53 15.44 8.30
C SER A 121 0.87 15.15 9.77
N ALA A 122 -0.10 15.36 10.66
CA ALA A 122 -0.01 15.01 12.07
C ALA A 122 -0.32 13.52 12.35
N LEU A 123 -0.74 12.76 11.35
CA LEU A 123 -1.01 11.32 11.49
C LEU A 123 0.28 10.57 11.83
N ARG A 124 0.21 9.63 12.77
CA ARG A 124 1.36 8.78 13.10
C ARG A 124 1.59 7.75 11.99
N LEU A 125 2.79 7.67 11.45
CA LEU A 125 3.15 6.63 10.49
C LEU A 125 3.03 5.24 11.12
N PRO A 126 2.40 4.25 10.45
CA PRO A 126 2.26 2.91 10.97
C PRO A 126 3.60 2.16 10.98
N HIS A 127 3.75 1.21 11.90
CA HIS A 127 4.82 0.21 11.84
C HIS A 127 4.48 -0.85 10.77
N PRO A 128 5.47 -1.48 10.13
CA PRO A 128 5.23 -2.50 9.09
C PRO A 128 4.32 -3.67 9.50
N THR A 129 4.27 -4.01 10.79
CA THR A 129 3.42 -5.09 11.33
C THR A 129 2.08 -4.61 11.89
N GLU A 130 1.82 -3.29 11.91
CA GLU A 130 0.54 -2.76 12.39
C GLU A 130 -0.59 -3.00 11.38
N ASP A 131 -1.76 -3.38 11.91
CA ASP A 131 -3.01 -3.56 11.16
C ASP A 131 -3.70 -2.23 10.85
N ARG A 132 -2.93 -1.27 10.38
CA ARG A 132 -3.36 0.09 10.10
C ARG A 132 -2.74 0.58 8.80
N LEU A 133 -3.55 1.24 7.99
CA LEU A 133 -3.12 1.90 6.76
C LEU A 133 -3.32 3.41 6.89
N LEU A 134 -2.54 4.18 6.15
CA LEU A 134 -2.79 5.59 5.91
C LEU A 134 -3.17 5.81 4.45
N TRP A 135 -3.99 6.83 4.22
CA TRP A 135 -4.31 7.24 2.86
C TRP A 135 -4.19 8.76 2.71
N PHE A 136 -3.82 9.19 1.51
CA PHE A 136 -3.66 10.58 1.13
C PHE A 136 -4.21 10.80 -0.29
N VAL A 137 -5.01 11.85 -0.46
CA VAL A 137 -5.37 12.38 -1.78
C VAL A 137 -4.26 13.33 -2.22
N ARG A 138 -3.74 13.16 -3.42
CA ARG A 138 -2.69 13.99 -3.98
C ARG A 138 -3.30 15.17 -4.73
N GLU A 139 -2.82 16.38 -4.45
CA GLU A 139 -3.18 17.62 -5.14
C GLU A 139 -4.71 17.74 -5.37
N ALA A 140 -5.49 17.62 -4.30
CA ALA A 140 -6.95 17.75 -4.37
C ALA A 140 -7.35 19.15 -4.85
N TRP A 141 -8.26 19.21 -5.79
CA TRP A 141 -8.68 20.42 -6.49
C TRP A 141 -10.10 20.84 -6.11
N PRO A 142 -10.31 22.01 -5.47
CA PRO A 142 -11.64 22.49 -5.15
C PRO A 142 -12.31 23.11 -6.37
N SER A 143 -13.60 22.80 -6.55
CA SER A 143 -14.47 23.42 -7.54
C SER A 143 -15.91 23.49 -7.04
N PRO A 144 -16.85 24.16 -7.73
CA PRO A 144 -18.27 24.10 -7.35
C PRO A 144 -18.86 22.68 -7.26
N ALA A 145 -18.22 21.70 -7.94
CA ALA A 145 -18.68 20.30 -7.96
C ALA A 145 -17.77 19.34 -7.20
N THR A 146 -16.61 19.78 -6.70
CA THR A 146 -15.62 18.92 -6.03
C THR A 146 -15.13 19.53 -4.73
N GLY A 147 -15.00 18.69 -3.69
CA GLY A 147 -14.49 19.07 -2.39
C GLY A 147 -13.03 18.71 -2.17
N THR A 148 -12.50 19.16 -1.03
CA THR A 148 -11.14 18.88 -0.56
C THR A 148 -11.12 18.60 0.94
N SER A 149 -12.22 18.08 1.49
CA SER A 149 -12.33 17.78 2.92
C SER A 149 -11.80 16.39 3.27
N LEU A 150 -12.07 15.40 2.42
CA LEU A 150 -11.58 14.04 2.57
C LEU A 150 -10.23 13.88 1.85
N VAL A 151 -9.13 14.36 2.44
CA VAL A 151 -7.82 14.37 1.77
C VAL A 151 -6.75 13.51 2.44
N ALA A 152 -7.02 13.02 3.65
CA ALA A 152 -6.11 12.14 4.39
C ALA A 152 -6.86 11.44 5.52
N GLY A 153 -6.36 10.29 5.92
CA GLY A 153 -6.90 9.58 7.08
C GLY A 153 -6.24 8.24 7.35
N GLU A 154 -6.80 7.54 8.32
CA GLU A 154 -6.40 6.21 8.73
C GLU A 154 -7.48 5.19 8.39
N LEU A 155 -7.06 3.97 8.10
CA LEU A 155 -7.92 2.79 8.01
C LEU A 155 -7.48 1.80 9.10
N ALA A 156 -8.40 1.49 10.00
CA ALA A 156 -8.24 0.38 10.94
C ALA A 156 -8.30 -0.97 10.20
N ALA A 157 -8.06 -2.06 10.90
CA ALA A 157 -7.98 -3.41 10.33
C ALA A 157 -9.17 -3.80 9.44
N THR A 158 -10.38 -3.37 9.78
CA THR A 158 -11.62 -3.65 9.02
C THR A 158 -12.08 -2.48 8.15
N GLY A 159 -11.43 -1.31 8.29
CA GLY A 159 -11.77 -0.11 7.53
C GLY A 159 -11.50 -0.28 6.04
N ARG A 160 -12.34 0.30 5.20
CA ARG A 160 -12.18 0.32 3.75
C ARG A 160 -12.40 1.74 3.23
N LEU A 161 -11.48 2.17 2.38
CA LEU A 161 -11.68 3.35 1.55
C LEU A 161 -12.41 2.92 0.28
N ARG A 162 -13.51 3.58 -0.02
CA ARG A 162 -14.33 3.32 -1.21
C ARG A 162 -14.12 4.45 -2.20
N LEU A 163 -13.80 4.11 -3.43
CA LEU A 163 -13.69 5.04 -4.55
C LEU A 163 -14.59 4.59 -5.68
N THR A 164 -15.50 5.47 -6.15
CA THR A 164 -16.31 5.25 -7.34
C THR A 164 -15.79 6.14 -8.46
N VAL A 165 -15.47 5.56 -9.61
CA VAL A 165 -14.84 6.22 -10.74
C VAL A 165 -15.81 7.18 -11.43
N GLU A 166 -15.40 8.43 -11.63
CA GLU A 166 -16.09 9.48 -12.41
C GLU A 166 -15.18 10.03 -13.54
N SER A 167 -14.18 9.28 -13.93
CA SER A 167 -13.35 9.48 -15.13
C SER A 167 -13.67 8.41 -16.16
N GLU A 168 -13.35 8.66 -17.42
CA GLU A 168 -13.47 7.67 -18.48
C GLU A 168 -12.63 6.42 -18.14
N ARG A 169 -11.40 6.64 -17.64
CA ARG A 169 -10.48 5.58 -17.24
C ARG A 169 -9.60 6.02 -16.08
N LEU A 170 -9.52 5.21 -15.05
CA LEU A 170 -8.51 5.28 -13.99
C LEU A 170 -7.76 3.96 -13.92
N VAL A 171 -6.67 3.94 -13.18
CA VAL A 171 -5.90 2.74 -12.86
C VAL A 171 -5.66 2.63 -11.37
N ALA A 172 -5.52 1.38 -10.91
CA ALA A 172 -4.94 1.09 -9.61
C ALA A 172 -3.69 0.22 -9.80
N PHE A 173 -2.55 0.64 -9.24
CA PHE A 173 -1.34 -0.18 -9.25
C PHE A 173 -0.68 -0.21 -7.88
N GLY A 174 0.09 -1.27 -7.62
CA GLY A 174 0.75 -1.51 -6.35
C GLY A 174 2.27 -1.51 -6.45
N ASP A 175 2.95 -1.05 -5.40
CA ASP A 175 4.41 -1.11 -5.25
C ASP A 175 5.18 -0.47 -6.43
N GLY A 176 4.59 0.53 -7.11
CA GLY A 176 5.18 1.19 -8.26
C GLY A 176 5.20 0.37 -9.54
N VAL A 177 4.48 -0.76 -9.63
CA VAL A 177 4.41 -1.61 -10.82
C VAL A 177 3.13 -1.32 -11.58
N GLU A 178 3.26 -0.74 -12.77
CA GLU A 178 2.12 -0.38 -13.63
C GLU A 178 1.69 -1.52 -14.58
N GLY A 179 2.57 -2.50 -14.82
CA GLY A 179 2.35 -3.57 -15.79
C GLY A 179 1.22 -4.55 -15.43
N ASP A 180 0.78 -4.59 -14.18
CA ASP A 180 -0.33 -5.40 -13.68
C ASP A 180 -1.41 -4.53 -13.00
N ALA A 181 -1.51 -3.27 -13.42
CA ALA A 181 -2.52 -2.36 -12.94
C ALA A 181 -3.94 -2.86 -13.25
N LEU A 182 -4.87 -2.62 -12.31
CA LEU A 182 -6.29 -2.74 -12.60
C LEU A 182 -6.73 -1.54 -13.43
N GLU A 183 -7.42 -1.80 -14.52
CA GLU A 183 -8.10 -0.76 -15.29
C GLU A 183 -9.52 -0.57 -14.75
N LEU A 184 -9.87 0.67 -14.47
CA LEU A 184 -11.14 1.05 -13.88
C LEU A 184 -11.85 2.04 -14.80
N THR A 185 -13.11 1.77 -15.10
CA THR A 185 -13.94 2.60 -15.98
C THR A 185 -15.04 3.32 -15.20
N TRP A 186 -15.69 4.26 -15.85
CA TRP A 186 -16.78 5.05 -15.27
C TRP A 186 -17.82 4.19 -14.53
N GLY A 187 -18.15 4.58 -13.32
CA GLY A 187 -19.17 3.94 -12.49
C GLY A 187 -18.65 2.75 -11.67
N GLN A 188 -17.51 2.17 -12.02
CA GLN A 188 -16.93 1.10 -11.21
C GLN A 188 -16.54 1.60 -9.82
N THR A 189 -16.69 0.72 -8.85
CA THR A 189 -16.31 0.98 -7.47
C THR A 189 -15.14 0.07 -7.08
N VAL A 190 -14.12 0.65 -6.48
CA VAL A 190 -13.01 -0.07 -5.87
C VAL A 190 -12.97 0.19 -4.37
N ARG A 191 -12.72 -0.87 -3.60
CA ARG A 191 -12.54 -0.84 -2.16
C ARG A 191 -11.09 -1.13 -1.83
N VAL A 192 -10.47 -0.26 -1.05
CA VAL A 192 -9.07 -0.42 -0.63
C VAL A 192 -9.00 -0.54 0.87
N GLY A 193 -8.26 -1.53 1.35
CA GLY A 193 -8.09 -1.75 2.77
C GLY A 193 -6.99 -2.76 3.08
N ARG A 194 -6.90 -3.16 4.34
CA ARG A 194 -5.92 -4.15 4.76
C ARG A 194 -6.22 -5.51 4.10
N CYS A 195 -5.18 -6.11 3.51
CA CYS A 195 -5.23 -7.47 3.02
C CYS A 195 -5.16 -8.48 4.18
N GLU A 196 -5.84 -9.62 4.06
CA GLU A 196 -5.66 -10.73 5.02
C GLU A 196 -4.30 -11.40 4.87
N GLN A 197 -3.80 -11.46 3.63
CA GLN A 197 -2.46 -11.96 3.33
C GLN A 197 -1.41 -11.06 3.95
N ARG A 198 -0.34 -11.68 4.49
CA ARG A 198 0.81 -10.99 5.07
C ARG A 198 2.10 -11.50 4.45
N LEU A 199 3.09 -10.63 4.34
CA LEU A 199 4.44 -11.06 4.00
C LEU A 199 5.15 -11.52 5.29
N ARG A 200 5.62 -12.77 5.31
CA ARG A 200 6.44 -13.31 6.41
C ARG A 200 7.92 -13.03 6.14
N LEU A 201 8.44 -11.97 6.75
CA LEU A 201 9.86 -11.57 6.61
C LEU A 201 10.69 -12.18 7.73
N VAL A 202 11.65 -13.03 7.40
CA VAL A 202 12.56 -13.65 8.38
C VAL A 202 13.41 -12.58 9.08
N THR A 203 13.37 -12.59 10.40
CA THR A 203 14.10 -11.64 11.25
C THR A 203 15.26 -12.30 11.99
N HIS A 204 15.11 -13.57 12.35
CA HIS A 204 16.12 -14.29 13.09
C HIS A 204 16.05 -15.79 12.81
N VAL A 205 17.22 -16.42 12.72
CA VAL A 205 17.36 -17.87 12.63
C VAL A 205 18.07 -18.36 13.88
N PRO A 206 17.54 -19.39 14.60
CA PRO A 206 18.21 -19.94 15.77
C PRO A 206 19.64 -20.37 15.46
N GLY A 207 20.59 -19.92 16.30
CA GLY A 207 22.02 -20.25 16.13
C GLY A 207 22.86 -19.19 15.43
N GLN A 208 22.30 -18.08 14.96
CA GLN A 208 23.05 -16.86 14.61
C GLN A 208 23.38 -16.06 15.89
N ARG A 209 24.65 -15.71 16.06
CA ARG A 209 25.16 -14.82 17.12
C ARG A 209 25.29 -13.40 16.59
#